data_0463526a956bd51a7b34609646c5f2a5
#
_entry.id   0463526a956bd51a7b34609646c5f2a5
#
_cell.length_a   1.000
_cell.length_b   1.000
_cell.length_c   1.000
_cell.angle_alpha   90.00
_cell.angle_beta   90.00
_cell.angle_gamma   90.00
#
_symmetry.space_group_name_H-M   'P 1'
#
loop_
_entity.id
_entity.type
_entity.pdbx_description
1 polymer ?
#
loop_
_entity_poly.entity_id
_entity_poly.type
_entity_poly.pdbx_seq_one_letter_code
_entity_poly.pdbx_strand_id
1 'polypeptide(L)'
;MEKVLVTGASGYIGLHVIAQLIDRGYLVRGSLRSRDRESEVRNALSKVVNTENKLEICELDLLKDDGWDDAAQGCEYVIHVASPLVQKAPDDENEVIEPAKQGLIRALKSAIKNKVKRFVMTSSFSAVGYGHDRDVFDESHWTDPKKNIGAYNKSKAIDESCLLYTSPSPR
;
A
#
# COMPACT_ATOMS: atom_id res chain seq x y z
N MET A 1 22.83 -4.14 3.15
CA MET A 1 21.60 -4.63 2.50
C MET A 1 20.58 -3.51 2.53
N GLU A 2 19.89 -3.25 1.43
CA GLU A 2 18.87 -2.22 1.36
C GLU A 2 17.60 -2.68 2.09
N LYS A 3 16.93 -1.74 2.76
CA LYS A 3 15.72 -2.02 3.54
C LYS A 3 14.49 -1.49 2.83
N VAL A 4 13.41 -2.26 2.84
CA VAL A 4 12.13 -1.94 2.20
C VAL A 4 11.02 -1.93 3.26
N LEU A 5 10.28 -0.83 3.36
CA LEU A 5 9.02 -0.81 4.10
C LEU A 5 7.92 -1.38 3.21
N VAL A 6 7.24 -2.41 3.69
CA VAL A 6 6.06 -2.99 3.02
C VAL A 6 4.84 -2.79 3.93
N THR A 7 3.88 -1.98 3.51
CA THR A 7 2.65 -1.81 4.29
C THR A 7 1.65 -2.93 4.00
N GLY A 8 0.85 -3.31 5.01
CA GLY A 8 -0.15 -4.36 4.84
C GLY A 8 0.43 -5.77 4.80
N ALA A 9 1.42 -6.04 5.65
CA ALA A 9 2.17 -7.31 5.69
C ALA A 9 1.32 -8.57 5.92
N SER A 10 0.14 -8.45 6.54
CA SER A 10 -0.76 -9.57 6.78
C SER A 10 -1.72 -9.88 5.62
N GLY A 11 -1.73 -9.04 4.59
CA GLY A 11 -2.53 -9.26 3.39
C GLY A 11 -1.88 -10.26 2.43
N TYR A 12 -2.68 -10.89 1.57
CA TYR A 12 -2.19 -11.85 0.59
C TYR A 12 -1.05 -11.29 -0.27
N ILE A 13 -1.24 -10.11 -0.88
CA ILE A 13 -0.21 -9.47 -1.70
C ILE A 13 1.01 -9.10 -0.85
N GLY A 14 0.80 -8.53 0.35
CA GLY A 14 1.87 -8.15 1.26
C GLY A 14 2.79 -9.31 1.63
N LEU A 15 2.23 -10.48 1.95
CA LEU A 15 3.00 -11.70 2.23
C LEU A 15 3.88 -12.12 1.05
N HIS A 16 3.32 -12.13 -0.16
CA HIS A 16 4.08 -12.50 -1.36
C HIS A 16 5.17 -11.49 -1.71
N VAL A 17 4.91 -10.20 -1.56
CA VAL A 17 5.91 -9.14 -1.76
C VAL A 17 7.06 -9.29 -0.77
N ILE A 18 6.75 -9.49 0.52
CA ILE A 18 7.76 -9.70 1.57
C ILE A 18 8.62 -10.93 1.28
N ALA A 19 7.98 -12.06 0.95
CA ALA A 19 8.70 -13.29 0.62
C ALA A 19 9.69 -13.09 -0.53
N GLN A 20 9.26 -12.46 -1.63
CA GLN A 20 10.10 -12.19 -2.79
C GLN A 20 11.24 -11.21 -2.49
N LEU A 21 11.01 -10.19 -1.65
CA LEU A 21 12.06 -9.25 -1.26
C LEU A 21 13.14 -9.93 -0.43
N ILE A 22 12.74 -10.74 0.56
CA ILE A 22 13.67 -11.49 1.41
C ILE A 22 14.48 -12.48 0.58
N ASP A 23 13.87 -13.18 -0.35
CA ASP A 23 14.53 -14.11 -1.26
C ASP A 23 15.58 -13.40 -2.14
N ARG A 24 15.30 -12.15 -2.56
CA ARG A 24 16.23 -11.30 -3.32
C ARG A 24 17.29 -10.58 -2.46
N GLY A 25 17.33 -10.84 -1.15
CA GLY A 25 18.37 -10.33 -0.25
C GLY A 25 18.08 -8.96 0.36
N TYR A 26 16.87 -8.45 0.28
CA TYR A 26 16.48 -7.24 0.97
C TYR A 26 16.18 -7.50 2.45
N LEU A 27 16.39 -6.48 3.28
CA LEU A 27 15.79 -6.40 4.60
C LEU A 27 14.37 -5.83 4.45
N VAL A 28 13.42 -6.39 5.18
CA VAL A 28 12.02 -5.95 5.08
C VAL A 28 11.51 -5.51 6.43
N ARG A 29 10.86 -4.33 6.45
CA ARG A 29 10.02 -3.91 7.55
C ARG A 29 8.56 -4.01 7.10
N GLY A 30 7.83 -4.98 7.65
CA GLY A 30 6.43 -5.21 7.34
C GLY A 30 5.52 -4.50 8.34
N SER A 31 4.51 -3.74 7.87
CA SER A 31 3.57 -3.11 8.79
C SER A 31 2.30 -3.93 8.96
N LEU A 32 1.81 -3.95 10.19
CA LEU A 32 0.53 -4.51 10.61
C LEU A 32 -0.31 -3.42 11.26
N ARG A 33 -1.63 -3.52 11.21
CA ARG A 33 -2.51 -2.63 11.97
C ARG A 33 -2.51 -2.94 13.48
N SER A 34 -2.28 -4.22 13.84
CA SER A 34 -2.06 -4.68 15.21
C SER A 34 -1.00 -5.78 15.22
N ARG A 35 -0.12 -5.77 16.20
CA ARG A 35 0.89 -6.82 16.40
C ARG A 35 0.31 -8.20 16.76
N ASP A 36 -0.96 -8.29 17.10
CA ASP A 36 -1.63 -9.57 17.38
C ASP A 36 -1.51 -10.58 16.23
N ARG A 37 -1.33 -10.07 15.00
CA ARG A 37 -1.16 -10.89 13.79
C ARG A 37 0.30 -11.15 13.41
N GLU A 38 1.27 -10.72 14.22
CA GLU A 38 2.69 -10.89 13.89
C GLU A 38 3.07 -12.38 13.79
N SER A 39 2.61 -13.22 14.72
CA SER A 39 2.87 -14.65 14.69
C SER A 39 2.31 -15.33 13.44
N GLU A 40 1.13 -14.95 13.00
CA GLU A 40 0.51 -15.44 11.76
C GLU A 40 1.39 -15.13 10.54
N VAL A 41 1.84 -13.88 10.43
CA VAL A 41 2.70 -13.42 9.32
C VAL A 41 4.04 -14.17 9.32
N ARG A 42 4.71 -14.26 10.48
CA ARG A 42 5.98 -14.98 10.59
C ARG A 42 5.84 -16.45 10.25
N ASN A 43 4.77 -17.10 10.73
CA ASN A 43 4.49 -18.52 10.43
C ASN A 43 4.18 -18.74 8.94
N ALA A 44 3.47 -17.82 8.30
CA ALA A 44 3.21 -17.92 6.86
C ALA A 44 4.49 -17.79 6.04
N LEU A 45 5.32 -16.79 6.34
CA LEU A 45 6.56 -16.52 5.62
C LEU A 45 7.62 -17.58 5.86
N SER A 46 7.76 -18.13 7.07
CA SER A 46 8.76 -19.15 7.40
C SER A 46 8.60 -20.45 6.60
N LYS A 47 7.43 -20.68 6.02
CA LYS A 47 7.18 -21.85 5.14
C LYS A 47 7.81 -21.72 3.75
N VAL A 48 8.17 -20.50 3.33
CA VAL A 48 8.62 -20.20 1.96
C VAL A 48 9.98 -19.50 1.91
N VAL A 49 10.38 -18.74 2.96
CA VAL A 49 11.65 -18.03 3.02
C VAL A 49 12.22 -18.04 4.44
N ASN A 50 13.55 -17.92 4.55
CA ASN A 50 14.19 -17.69 5.86
C ASN A 50 14.05 -16.21 6.23
N THR A 51 13.24 -15.91 7.25
CA THR A 51 12.95 -14.56 7.75
C THR A 51 13.92 -14.11 8.86
N GLU A 52 14.84 -14.96 9.32
CA GLU A 52 15.74 -14.67 10.42
C GLU A 52 16.62 -13.46 10.08
N ASN A 53 16.64 -12.48 10.99
CA ASN A 53 17.36 -11.21 10.83
C ASN A 53 17.03 -10.41 9.55
N LYS A 54 15.98 -10.79 8.81
CA LYS A 54 15.56 -10.13 7.57
C LYS A 54 14.19 -9.46 7.64
N LEU A 55 13.37 -9.81 8.64
CA LEU A 55 12.02 -9.29 8.82
C LEU A 55 11.86 -8.58 10.15
N GLU A 56 11.64 -7.26 10.08
CA GLU A 56 11.14 -6.44 11.18
C GLU A 56 9.62 -6.27 11.04
N ILE A 57 8.91 -6.15 12.15
CA ILE A 57 7.48 -5.84 12.17
C ILE A 57 7.27 -4.52 12.91
N CYS A 58 6.49 -3.62 12.30
CA CYS A 58 6.02 -2.39 12.91
C CYS A 58 4.49 -2.31 12.88
N GLU A 59 3.94 -1.40 13.67
CA GLU A 59 2.50 -1.14 13.70
C GLU A 59 2.19 0.16 12.98
N LEU A 60 1.27 0.13 12.02
CA LEU A 60 0.78 1.30 11.29
C LEU A 60 -0.73 1.17 11.05
N ASP A 61 -1.44 2.25 11.36
CA ASP A 61 -2.85 2.40 11.05
C ASP A 61 -3.03 3.47 9.97
N LEU A 62 -3.80 3.15 8.92
CA LEU A 62 -4.08 4.10 7.83
C LEU A 62 -4.79 5.38 8.31
N LEU A 63 -5.48 5.31 9.46
CA LEU A 63 -6.23 6.42 10.04
C LEU A 63 -5.47 7.19 11.12
N LYS A 64 -4.27 6.75 11.52
CA LYS A 64 -3.48 7.38 12.57
C LYS A 64 -2.18 7.94 12.01
N ASP A 65 -1.72 9.06 12.56
CA ASP A 65 -0.48 9.70 12.13
C ASP A 65 0.77 9.06 12.75
N ASP A 66 0.59 8.32 13.84
CA ASP A 66 1.68 7.75 14.64
C ASP A 66 2.43 6.64 13.89
N GLY A 67 3.73 6.60 14.11
CA GLY A 67 4.63 5.51 13.69
C GLY A 67 5.10 5.55 12.24
N TRP A 68 4.50 6.36 11.36
CA TRP A 68 4.84 6.37 9.93
C TRP A 68 6.27 6.81 9.66
N ASP A 69 6.75 7.85 10.34
CA ASP A 69 8.11 8.35 10.18
C ASP A 69 9.13 7.33 10.66
N ASP A 70 8.90 6.71 11.83
CA ASP A 70 9.78 5.68 12.39
C ASP A 70 9.78 4.44 11.50
N ALA A 71 8.63 4.09 10.93
CA ALA A 71 8.54 2.96 10.00
C ALA A 71 9.33 3.17 8.71
N ALA A 72 9.37 4.38 8.18
CA ALA A 72 10.12 4.71 6.97
C ALA A 72 11.61 4.98 7.26
N GLN A 73 11.99 5.25 8.50
CA GLN A 73 13.37 5.56 8.87
C GLN A 73 14.33 4.41 8.51
N GLY A 74 15.37 4.74 7.77
CA GLY A 74 16.39 3.78 7.31
C GLY A 74 15.91 2.85 6.20
N CYS A 75 14.75 3.09 5.60
CA CYS A 75 14.29 2.38 4.42
C CYS A 75 14.67 3.14 3.15
N GLU A 76 15.25 2.44 2.19
CA GLU A 76 15.54 2.97 0.86
C GLU A 76 14.31 2.96 -0.05
N TYR A 77 13.38 2.05 0.18
CA TYR A 77 12.18 1.87 -0.63
C TYR A 77 10.95 1.70 0.23
N VAL A 78 9.80 2.12 -0.30
CA VAL A 78 8.47 1.85 0.27
C VAL A 78 7.61 1.17 -0.77
N ILE A 79 6.99 0.06 -0.39
CA ILE A 79 5.93 -0.61 -1.17
C ILE A 79 4.63 -0.51 -0.37
N HIS A 80 3.74 0.36 -0.82
CA HIS A 80 2.47 0.61 -0.16
C HIS A 80 1.40 -0.33 -0.72
N VAL A 81 1.14 -1.42 0.02
CA VAL A 81 0.13 -2.44 -0.33
C VAL A 81 -1.15 -2.27 0.49
N ALA A 82 -1.02 -1.71 1.69
CA ALA A 82 -2.16 -1.52 2.59
C ALA A 82 -3.24 -0.65 1.93
N SER A 83 -4.45 -1.17 1.89
CA SER A 83 -5.65 -0.45 1.46
C SER A 83 -6.85 -1.08 2.16
N PRO A 84 -7.87 -0.30 2.54
CA PRO A 84 -9.08 -0.88 3.10
C PRO A 84 -9.78 -1.73 2.03
N LEU A 85 -10.16 -2.94 2.41
CA LEU A 85 -11.00 -3.81 1.61
C LEU A 85 -12.20 -4.23 2.45
N VAL A 86 -13.39 -3.89 2.00
CA VAL A 86 -14.64 -4.27 2.64
C VAL A 86 -15.32 -5.37 1.85
N GLN A 87 -15.93 -6.34 2.54
CA GLN A 87 -16.64 -7.46 1.90
C GLN A 87 -18.03 -7.06 1.39
N LYS A 88 -18.61 -6.02 1.95
CA LYS A 88 -19.90 -5.47 1.55
C LYS A 88 -19.74 -4.01 1.22
N ALA A 89 -20.59 -3.51 0.31
CA ALA A 89 -20.68 -2.08 0.06
C ALA A 89 -20.97 -1.35 1.38
N PRO A 90 -20.19 -0.32 1.75
CA PRO A 90 -20.45 0.46 2.95
C PRO A 90 -21.69 1.33 2.76
N ASP A 91 -22.34 1.70 3.84
CA ASP A 91 -23.45 2.66 3.82
C ASP A 91 -22.93 4.07 3.49
N ASP A 92 -21.72 4.43 3.99
CA ASP A 92 -20.98 5.63 3.61
C ASP A 92 -19.70 5.25 2.86
N GLU A 93 -19.56 5.69 1.60
CA GLU A 93 -18.37 5.45 0.78
C GLU A 93 -17.08 5.95 1.43
N ASN A 94 -17.14 6.97 2.30
CA ASN A 94 -16.00 7.51 3.02
C ASN A 94 -15.36 6.52 4.00
N GLU A 95 -16.08 5.49 4.43
CA GLU A 95 -15.52 4.40 5.24
C GLU A 95 -14.39 3.64 4.50
N VAL A 96 -14.38 3.70 3.18
CA VAL A 96 -13.35 3.10 2.33
C VAL A 96 -12.42 4.17 1.74
N ILE A 97 -12.97 5.28 1.25
CA ILE A 97 -12.22 6.32 0.55
C ILE A 97 -11.25 7.04 1.49
N GLU A 98 -11.71 7.48 2.65
CA GLU A 98 -10.85 8.26 3.56
C GLU A 98 -9.67 7.44 4.12
N PRO A 99 -9.83 6.21 4.61
CA PRO A 99 -8.68 5.42 5.04
C PRO A 99 -7.67 5.14 3.91
N ALA A 100 -8.14 4.89 2.68
CA ALA A 100 -7.26 4.67 1.55
C ALA A 100 -6.43 5.92 1.25
N LYS A 101 -7.09 7.04 1.00
CA LYS A 101 -6.48 8.34 0.69
C LYS A 101 -5.55 8.83 1.82
N GLN A 102 -6.02 8.83 3.06
CA GLN A 102 -5.24 9.32 4.20
C GLN A 102 -4.03 8.43 4.48
N GLY A 103 -4.19 7.11 4.37
CA GLY A 103 -3.09 6.16 4.51
C GLY A 103 -2.00 6.36 3.46
N LEU A 104 -2.38 6.57 2.19
CA LEU A 104 -1.45 6.89 1.11
C LEU A 104 -0.71 8.20 1.38
N ILE A 105 -1.42 9.26 1.79
CA ILE A 105 -0.82 10.57 2.09
C ILE A 105 0.21 10.44 3.23
N ARG A 106 -0.09 9.69 4.28
CA ARG A 106 0.84 9.42 5.39
C ARG A 106 2.09 8.69 4.91
N ALA A 107 1.89 7.63 4.15
CA ALA A 107 2.99 6.85 3.58
C ALA A 107 3.89 7.72 2.68
N LEU A 108 3.32 8.57 1.82
CA LEU A 108 4.07 9.48 0.94
C LEU A 108 4.83 10.55 1.75
N LYS A 109 4.16 11.21 2.71
CA LYS A 109 4.81 12.23 3.55
C LYS A 109 6.01 11.64 4.30
N SER A 110 5.84 10.47 4.89
CA SER A 110 6.88 9.74 5.60
C SER A 110 8.03 9.35 4.67
N ALA A 111 7.73 8.84 3.47
CA ALA A 111 8.74 8.51 2.47
C ALA A 111 9.56 9.74 2.04
N ILE A 112 8.91 10.88 1.79
CA ILE A 112 9.58 12.14 1.43
C ILE A 112 10.48 12.62 2.58
N LYS A 113 9.96 12.67 3.80
CA LYS A 113 10.70 13.11 5.00
C LYS A 113 11.95 12.27 5.23
N ASN A 114 11.85 10.95 5.02
CA ASN A 114 12.96 10.01 5.19
C ASN A 114 13.83 9.84 3.94
N LYS A 115 13.61 10.64 2.89
CA LYS A 115 14.39 10.63 1.63
C LYS A 115 14.44 9.25 0.97
N VAL A 116 13.31 8.54 1.00
CA VAL A 116 13.13 7.24 0.35
C VAL A 116 13.42 7.39 -1.15
N LYS A 117 14.24 6.49 -1.70
CA LYS A 117 14.67 6.55 -3.11
C LYS A 117 13.54 6.27 -4.09
N ARG A 118 12.63 5.36 -3.72
CA ARG A 118 11.47 5.01 -4.56
C ARG A 118 10.29 4.59 -3.71
N PHE A 119 9.12 5.09 -4.10
CA PHE A 119 7.82 4.71 -3.57
C PHE A 119 7.04 3.95 -4.65
N VAL A 120 6.46 2.82 -4.30
CA VAL A 120 5.60 2.02 -5.18
C VAL A 120 4.28 1.79 -4.46
N MET A 121 3.16 2.02 -5.15
CA MET A 121 1.82 1.74 -4.63
C MET A 121 1.18 0.59 -5.41
N THR A 122 0.48 -0.29 -4.71
CA THR A 122 -0.41 -1.25 -5.36
C THR A 122 -1.68 -0.54 -5.82
N SER A 123 -1.75 -0.27 -7.10
CA SER A 123 -2.93 0.29 -7.75
C SER A 123 -3.95 -0.80 -8.11
N SER A 124 -4.89 -0.49 -8.97
CA SER A 124 -5.93 -1.39 -9.46
C SER A 124 -6.36 -0.98 -10.86
N PHE A 125 -6.86 -1.93 -11.64
CA PHE A 125 -7.60 -1.64 -12.87
C PHE A 125 -8.75 -0.63 -12.62
N SER A 126 -9.28 -0.59 -11.40
CA SER A 126 -10.31 0.37 -11.00
C SER A 126 -9.89 1.84 -11.17
N ALA A 127 -8.61 2.13 -11.23
CA ALA A 127 -8.12 3.50 -11.47
C ALA A 127 -8.29 3.95 -12.92
N VAL A 128 -8.43 3.03 -13.87
CA VAL A 128 -8.50 3.34 -15.31
C VAL A 128 -9.75 2.82 -16.01
N GLY A 129 -10.36 1.72 -15.54
CA GLY A 129 -11.33 0.94 -16.32
C GLY A 129 -12.80 1.12 -15.96
N TYR A 130 -13.17 2.05 -15.08
CA TYR A 130 -14.55 2.21 -14.65
C TYR A 130 -15.18 3.52 -15.11
N GLY A 131 -16.49 3.45 -15.36
CA GLY A 131 -17.27 4.64 -15.75
C GLY A 131 -17.09 5.10 -17.20
N HIS A 132 -16.61 4.23 -18.08
CA HIS A 132 -16.43 4.48 -19.50
C HIS A 132 -17.22 3.46 -20.34
N ASP A 133 -17.68 3.88 -21.51
CA ASP A 133 -18.26 3.00 -22.54
C ASP A 133 -17.14 2.57 -23.51
N ARG A 134 -16.23 1.72 -23.06
CA ARG A 134 -15.05 1.22 -23.82
C ARG A 134 -14.75 -0.22 -23.45
N ASP A 135 -14.17 -0.94 -24.41
CA ASP A 135 -13.75 -2.35 -24.24
C ASP A 135 -12.24 -2.49 -24.00
N VAL A 136 -11.43 -1.45 -24.30
CA VAL A 136 -9.98 -1.49 -24.17
C VAL A 136 -9.51 -0.26 -23.39
N PHE A 137 -8.63 -0.51 -22.43
CA PHE A 137 -8.07 0.50 -21.52
C PHE A 137 -6.55 0.41 -21.48
N ASP A 138 -5.91 1.56 -21.31
CA ASP A 138 -4.49 1.72 -21.02
C ASP A 138 -4.29 2.87 -20.02
N GLU A 139 -3.05 3.19 -19.72
CA GLU A 139 -2.67 4.18 -18.71
C GLU A 139 -3.03 5.63 -19.08
N SER A 140 -3.53 5.88 -20.31
CA SER A 140 -4.05 7.19 -20.71
C SER A 140 -5.50 7.42 -20.27
N HIS A 141 -6.19 6.35 -19.87
CA HIS A 141 -7.57 6.38 -19.41
C HIS A 141 -7.63 6.55 -17.88
N TRP A 142 -8.59 7.34 -17.44
CA TRP A 142 -8.79 7.60 -16.01
C TRP A 142 -10.24 7.40 -15.63
N THR A 143 -10.45 6.64 -14.57
CA THR A 143 -11.76 6.52 -13.92
C THR A 143 -12.15 7.84 -13.29
N ASP A 144 -13.35 8.36 -13.62
CA ASP A 144 -13.90 9.54 -12.96
C ASP A 144 -14.53 9.14 -11.60
N PRO A 145 -13.92 9.55 -10.46
CA PRO A 145 -14.42 9.19 -9.15
C PRO A 145 -15.76 9.85 -8.78
N LYS A 146 -16.24 10.82 -9.57
CA LYS A 146 -17.56 11.47 -9.38
C LYS A 146 -18.71 10.59 -9.87
N LYS A 147 -18.43 9.58 -10.70
CA LYS A 147 -19.45 8.64 -11.19
C LYS A 147 -19.87 7.65 -10.10
N ASN A 148 -21.06 7.08 -10.25
CA ASN A 148 -21.53 6.03 -9.36
C ASN A 148 -20.92 4.68 -9.74
N ILE A 149 -19.73 4.40 -9.22
CA ILE A 149 -18.92 3.22 -9.53
C ILE A 149 -18.55 2.39 -8.29
N GLY A 150 -19.08 2.78 -7.13
CA GLY A 150 -18.81 2.13 -5.84
C GLY A 150 -17.53 2.60 -5.15
N ALA A 151 -17.54 2.54 -3.83
CA ALA A 151 -16.52 3.12 -2.95
C ALA A 151 -15.08 2.64 -3.23
N TYR A 152 -14.89 1.34 -3.45
CA TYR A 152 -13.59 0.77 -3.76
C TYR A 152 -12.99 1.34 -5.05
N ASN A 153 -13.78 1.36 -6.15
CA ASN A 153 -13.29 1.88 -7.43
C ASN A 153 -12.96 3.38 -7.35
N LYS A 154 -13.80 4.15 -6.63
CA LYS A 154 -13.52 5.57 -6.34
C LYS A 154 -12.23 5.74 -5.55
N SER A 155 -12.03 4.94 -4.49
CA SER A 155 -10.82 5.04 -3.67
C SER A 155 -9.56 4.81 -4.49
N LYS A 156 -9.54 3.82 -5.39
CA LYS A 156 -8.40 3.52 -6.25
C LYS A 156 -8.10 4.63 -7.26
N ALA A 157 -9.13 5.22 -7.86
CA ALA A 157 -8.97 6.36 -8.76
C ALA A 157 -8.42 7.60 -8.03
N ILE A 158 -8.87 7.84 -6.80
CA ILE A 158 -8.39 8.94 -5.95
C ILE A 158 -6.94 8.70 -5.51
N ASP A 159 -6.60 7.49 -5.06
CA ASP A 159 -5.24 7.12 -4.62
C ASP A 159 -4.24 7.32 -5.75
N GLU A 160 -4.53 6.82 -6.96
CA GLU A 160 -3.65 6.97 -8.11
C GLU A 160 -3.46 8.43 -8.49
N SER A 161 -4.54 9.21 -8.51
CA SER A 161 -4.48 10.65 -8.76
C SER A 161 -3.62 11.37 -7.71
N CYS A 162 -3.80 11.06 -6.42
CA CYS A 162 -2.99 11.63 -5.35
C CYS A 162 -1.49 11.32 -5.54
N LEU A 163 -1.14 10.07 -5.87
CA LEU A 163 0.24 9.68 -6.10
C LEU A 163 0.86 10.47 -7.26
N LEU A 164 0.16 10.59 -8.38
CA LEU A 164 0.69 11.26 -9.58
C LEU A 164 0.84 12.77 -9.40
N TYR A 165 -0.07 13.41 -8.67
CA TYR A 165 0.03 14.85 -8.37
C TYR A 165 1.10 15.19 -7.34
N THR A 166 1.44 14.26 -6.47
CA THR A 166 2.42 14.48 -5.39
C THR A 166 3.81 13.95 -5.72
N SER A 167 3.95 13.14 -6.77
CA SER A 167 5.22 12.54 -7.18
C SER A 167 5.86 13.37 -8.31
N PRO A 168 7.14 13.76 -8.20
CA PRO A 168 7.89 14.36 -9.30
C PRO A 168 8.33 13.33 -10.36
N SER A 169 7.90 12.07 -10.25
CA SER A 169 8.31 11.02 -11.18
C SER A 169 7.71 11.25 -12.56
N PRO A 170 8.52 11.32 -13.62
CA PRO A 170 8.01 11.30 -14.98
C PRO A 170 7.31 9.95 -15.25
N ARG A 171 6.24 10.00 -16.02
CA ARG A 171 5.59 8.81 -16.57
C ARG A 171 6.47 8.13 -17.61
#